data_6089b4daccc979354119f682ccc032c8
#
_entry.id   6089b4daccc979354119f682ccc032c8
#
_cell.length_a   1.000
_cell.length_b   1.000
_cell.length_c   1.000
_cell.angle_alpha   90.00
_cell.angle_beta   90.00
_cell.angle_gamma   90.00
#
_symmetry.space_group_name_H-M   'P 1'
#
loop_
_entity.id
_entity.type
_entity.pdbx_description
1 polymer ?
#
loop_
_entity_poly.entity_id
_entity_poly.type
_entity_poly.pdbx_seq_one_letter_code
_entity_poly.pdbx_strand_id
1 'polypeptide(L)'
;MDIVFVVFAAIAAVIGLGLMFWRWRVGKELAVMASTATSGAGSVAGLAPGTLAEVMGTLRVRTPLIAEFSQKPCAYYKSEIEREETYYERDSNGREERKTRTTTVYSNMQFGQCLIEDTTGRVGIDFDGAKVEAISVVNEPTTAPNTATGLVGGVLSALSNSNARYQRKESILPADIPVYVIGEVQPRGLIGKHAKDSKNRLFVISHKSKDERTKDLSSKARWLLIISVVLFAAAAGLLVWGAATGSGKTAAAGITRLA
;
A
#
# COMPACT_ATOMS: atom_id res chain seq x y z
N MET A 1 40.39 -8.46 2.10
CA MET A 1 39.03 -7.97 2.39
C MET A 1 38.14 -9.19 2.57
N ASP A 2 37.53 -9.37 3.73
CA ASP A 2 36.70 -10.56 3.97
C ASP A 2 35.41 -10.46 3.14
N ILE A 3 35.15 -11.48 2.33
CA ILE A 3 34.00 -11.54 1.39
C ILE A 3 32.65 -11.30 2.09
N VAL A 4 32.58 -11.61 3.39
CA VAL A 4 31.40 -11.43 4.22
C VAL A 4 30.98 -9.95 4.30
N PHE A 5 31.94 -9.04 4.54
CA PHE A 5 31.67 -7.60 4.61
C PHE A 5 31.21 -7.03 3.26
N VAL A 6 31.78 -7.54 2.16
CA VAL A 6 31.38 -7.14 0.81
C VAL A 6 29.95 -7.57 0.52
N VAL A 7 29.58 -8.79 0.90
CA VAL A 7 28.21 -9.30 0.71
C VAL A 7 27.19 -8.49 1.51
N PHE A 8 27.47 -8.21 2.79
CA PHE A 8 26.55 -7.38 3.61
C PHE A 8 26.45 -5.95 3.09
N ALA A 9 27.55 -5.34 2.66
CA ALA A 9 27.53 -4.02 2.05
C ALA A 9 26.73 -3.99 0.76
N ALA A 10 26.84 -5.02 -0.09
CA ALA A 10 26.05 -5.14 -1.32
C ALA A 10 24.55 -5.28 -1.02
N ILE A 11 24.17 -6.12 -0.06
CA ILE A 11 22.78 -6.28 0.36
C ILE A 11 22.21 -4.94 0.87
N ALA A 12 22.93 -4.25 1.76
CA ALA A 12 22.51 -2.95 2.29
C ALA A 12 22.34 -1.90 1.17
N ALA A 13 23.24 -1.89 0.19
CA ALA A 13 23.17 -0.99 -0.96
C ALA A 13 21.94 -1.28 -1.85
N VAL A 14 21.64 -2.56 -2.12
CA VAL A 14 20.46 -2.96 -2.93
C VAL A 14 19.17 -2.56 -2.22
N ILE A 15 19.07 -2.78 -0.91
CA ILE A 15 17.90 -2.36 -0.14
C ILE A 15 17.79 -0.83 -0.16
N GLY A 16 18.88 -0.09 0.03
CA GLY A 16 18.91 1.37 -0.03
C GLY A 16 18.43 1.92 -1.37
N LEU A 17 18.86 1.32 -2.48
CA LEU A 17 18.39 1.67 -3.83
C LEU A 17 16.89 1.40 -4.01
N GLY A 18 16.38 0.27 -3.51
CA GLY A 18 14.96 -0.05 -3.53
C GLY A 18 14.10 0.98 -2.78
N LEU A 19 14.56 1.40 -1.59
CA LEU A 19 13.89 2.44 -0.81
C LEU A 19 13.93 3.81 -1.50
N MET A 20 15.04 4.15 -2.15
CA MET A 20 15.17 5.39 -2.91
C MET A 20 14.26 5.41 -4.15
N PHE A 21 14.12 4.28 -4.84
CA PHE A 21 13.15 4.11 -5.93
C PHE A 21 11.71 4.30 -5.43
N TRP A 22 11.37 3.70 -4.27
CA TRP A 22 10.04 3.86 -3.67
C TRP A 22 9.78 5.31 -3.26
N ARG A 23 10.77 5.98 -2.65
CA ARG A 23 10.70 7.42 -2.35
C ARG A 23 10.41 8.26 -3.60
N TRP A 24 11.07 7.95 -4.72
CA TRP A 24 10.84 8.63 -5.99
C TRP A 24 9.39 8.48 -6.48
N ARG A 25 8.79 7.28 -6.33
CA ARG A 25 7.36 7.07 -6.65
C ARG A 25 6.44 7.90 -5.76
N VAL A 26 6.69 7.95 -4.46
CA VAL A 26 5.93 8.79 -3.52
C VAL A 26 6.09 10.27 -3.86
N GLY A 27 7.29 10.70 -4.22
CA GLY A 27 7.56 12.07 -4.67
C GLY A 27 6.78 12.46 -5.93
N LYS A 28 6.63 11.55 -6.88
CA LYS A 28 5.78 11.77 -8.07
C LYS A 28 4.31 11.94 -7.71
N GLU A 29 3.78 11.13 -6.81
CA GLU A 29 2.39 11.25 -6.33
C GLU A 29 2.18 12.63 -5.69
N LEU A 30 3.08 13.06 -4.80
CA LEU A 30 3.06 14.40 -4.20
C LEU A 30 3.13 15.53 -5.22
N ALA A 31 4.00 15.42 -6.22
CA ALA A 31 4.15 16.43 -7.26
C ALA A 31 2.87 16.57 -8.09
N VAL A 32 2.22 15.46 -8.45
CA VAL A 32 0.94 15.49 -9.16
C VAL A 32 -0.15 16.14 -8.32
N MET A 33 -0.27 15.77 -7.04
CA MET A 33 -1.24 16.38 -6.12
C MET A 33 -0.98 17.90 -5.94
N ALA A 34 0.29 18.32 -5.86
CA ALA A 34 0.64 19.72 -5.71
C ALA A 34 0.38 20.56 -6.97
N SER A 35 0.53 19.96 -8.15
CA SER A 35 0.30 20.62 -9.44
C SER A 35 -1.16 20.64 -9.89
N THR A 36 -2.02 19.81 -9.26
CA THR A 36 -3.44 19.73 -9.62
C THR A 36 -4.23 20.70 -8.74
N ALA A 37 -4.89 21.66 -9.40
CA ALA A 37 -5.79 22.57 -8.70
C ALA A 37 -7.08 21.86 -8.32
N THR A 38 -7.58 22.15 -7.09
CA THR A 38 -8.87 21.62 -6.64
C THR A 38 -9.98 22.31 -7.44
N SER A 39 -10.81 21.51 -8.09
CA SER A 39 -11.97 21.95 -8.87
C SER A 39 -13.25 21.76 -8.07
N GLY A 40 -14.23 22.63 -8.27
CA GLY A 40 -15.56 22.40 -7.73
C GLY A 40 -16.24 21.25 -8.48
N ALA A 41 -17.04 20.44 -7.76
CA ALA A 41 -17.72 19.26 -8.32
C ALA A 41 -18.58 19.61 -9.55
N GLY A 42 -19.29 20.76 -9.50
CA GLY A 42 -20.11 21.22 -10.62
C GLY A 42 -19.32 21.64 -11.85
N SER A 43 -18.05 22.02 -11.71
CA SER A 43 -17.21 22.46 -12.83
C SER A 43 -16.53 21.32 -13.58
N VAL A 44 -16.44 20.14 -12.99
CA VAL A 44 -15.74 18.98 -13.58
C VAL A 44 -16.40 18.52 -14.88
N ALA A 45 -17.72 18.59 -14.97
CA ALA A 45 -18.45 18.21 -16.18
C ALA A 45 -18.08 19.06 -17.41
N GLY A 46 -17.55 20.27 -17.19
CA GLY A 46 -17.07 21.17 -18.26
C GLY A 46 -15.60 20.95 -18.65
N LEU A 47 -14.88 20.09 -17.95
CA LEU A 47 -13.49 19.79 -18.27
C LEU A 47 -13.41 18.78 -19.43
N ALA A 48 -12.38 18.93 -20.25
CA ALA A 48 -12.14 17.98 -21.34
C ALA A 48 -11.84 16.58 -20.78
N PRO A 49 -12.39 15.51 -21.40
CA PRO A 49 -12.01 14.14 -21.08
C PRO A 49 -10.50 13.95 -21.17
N GLY A 50 -9.93 13.17 -20.26
CA GLY A 50 -8.49 12.99 -20.13
C GLY A 50 -7.81 14.02 -19.21
N THR A 51 -8.52 15.08 -18.80
CA THR A 51 -7.99 16.05 -17.83
C THR A 51 -7.97 15.43 -16.42
N LEU A 52 -6.86 15.61 -15.69
CA LEU A 52 -6.80 15.24 -14.29
C LEU A 52 -7.58 16.26 -13.46
N ALA A 53 -8.58 15.81 -12.73
CA ALA A 53 -9.39 16.62 -11.84
C ALA A 53 -9.20 16.20 -10.39
N GLU A 54 -9.16 17.17 -9.50
CA GLU A 54 -9.14 17.00 -8.05
C GLU A 54 -10.37 17.65 -7.46
N VAL A 55 -11.14 16.90 -6.68
CA VAL A 55 -12.38 17.36 -6.06
C VAL A 55 -12.43 16.97 -4.59
N MET A 56 -12.96 17.86 -3.77
CA MET A 56 -13.28 17.62 -2.37
C MET A 56 -14.77 17.89 -2.14
N GLY A 57 -15.44 17.01 -1.44
CA GLY A 57 -16.86 17.17 -1.15
C GLY A 57 -17.41 15.99 -0.37
N THR A 58 -18.72 15.97 -0.19
CA THR A 58 -19.43 14.91 0.51
C THR A 58 -19.74 13.74 -0.43
N LEU A 59 -19.36 12.53 -0.03
CA LEU A 59 -19.67 11.30 -0.77
C LEU A 59 -21.15 10.98 -0.61
N ARG A 60 -21.87 10.98 -1.73
CA ARG A 60 -23.28 10.56 -1.79
C ARG A 60 -23.40 9.26 -2.56
N VAL A 61 -24.21 8.36 -2.07
CA VAL A 61 -24.52 7.09 -2.73
C VAL A 61 -26.02 7.01 -2.98
N ARG A 62 -26.41 6.57 -4.18
CA ARG A 62 -27.82 6.46 -4.55
C ARG A 62 -28.54 5.40 -3.71
N THR A 63 -27.92 4.24 -3.57
CA THR A 63 -28.41 3.14 -2.74
C THR A 63 -27.23 2.64 -1.91
N PRO A 64 -27.24 2.84 -0.59
CA PRO A 64 -26.19 2.33 0.28
C PRO A 64 -26.08 0.81 0.19
N LEU A 65 -24.85 0.33 0.14
CA LEU A 65 -24.53 -1.07 0.31
C LEU A 65 -24.49 -1.40 1.81
N ILE A 66 -24.68 -2.66 2.14
CA ILE A 66 -24.43 -3.18 3.49
C ILE A 66 -23.11 -3.93 3.45
N ALA A 67 -22.15 -3.48 4.25
CA ALA A 67 -20.85 -4.11 4.38
C ALA A 67 -20.98 -5.53 4.95
N GLU A 68 -20.13 -6.44 4.49
CA GLU A 68 -20.34 -7.88 4.67
C GLU A 68 -20.16 -8.35 6.12
N PHE A 69 -19.12 -7.86 6.81
CA PHE A 69 -18.82 -8.31 8.18
C PHE A 69 -19.40 -7.37 9.23
N SER A 70 -19.23 -6.06 9.07
CA SER A 70 -19.70 -5.06 10.04
C SER A 70 -21.19 -4.76 9.93
N GLN A 71 -21.86 -5.16 8.85
CA GLN A 71 -23.26 -4.88 8.54
C GLN A 71 -23.58 -3.37 8.54
N LYS A 72 -22.57 -2.52 8.31
CA LYS A 72 -22.73 -1.06 8.28
C LYS A 72 -23.12 -0.59 6.88
N PRO A 73 -24.03 0.41 6.77
CA PRO A 73 -24.35 1.04 5.50
C PRO A 73 -23.14 1.83 4.97
N CYS A 74 -22.82 1.68 3.69
CA CYS A 74 -21.65 2.31 3.08
C CYS A 74 -21.81 2.53 1.58
N ALA A 75 -20.95 3.35 1.01
CA ALA A 75 -20.83 3.59 -0.42
C ALA A 75 -19.85 2.59 -1.08
N TYR A 76 -18.88 2.13 -0.31
CA TYR A 76 -17.86 1.16 -0.72
C TYR A 76 -17.48 0.31 0.48
N TYR A 77 -17.22 -0.98 0.23
CA TYR A 77 -16.54 -1.84 1.19
C TYR A 77 -15.55 -2.78 0.51
N LYS A 78 -14.56 -3.19 1.29
CA LYS A 78 -13.63 -4.27 0.96
C LYS A 78 -13.50 -5.16 2.17
N SER A 79 -13.92 -6.42 2.02
CA SER A 79 -13.87 -7.47 3.04
C SER A 79 -12.82 -8.49 2.64
N GLU A 80 -11.92 -8.82 3.54
CA GLU A 80 -10.84 -9.79 3.30
C GLU A 80 -10.73 -10.75 4.48
N ILE A 81 -10.38 -12.00 4.18
CA ILE A 81 -9.98 -12.97 5.18
C ILE A 81 -8.57 -13.40 4.85
N GLU A 82 -7.67 -13.16 5.78
CA GLU A 82 -6.29 -13.61 5.71
C GLU A 82 -6.12 -14.88 6.52
N ARG A 83 -5.36 -15.83 5.98
CA ARG A 83 -4.92 -17.04 6.63
C ARG A 83 -3.45 -16.92 6.93
N GLU A 84 -3.11 -17.06 8.20
CA GLU A 84 -1.74 -17.11 8.68
C GLU A 84 -1.39 -18.55 9.03
N GLU A 85 -0.41 -19.10 8.32
CA GLU A 85 0.12 -20.44 8.55
C GLU A 85 1.53 -20.38 9.06
N THR A 86 1.81 -21.15 10.10
CA THR A 86 3.17 -21.41 10.55
C THR A 86 3.64 -22.74 9.99
N TYR A 87 4.78 -22.73 9.31
CA TYR A 87 5.44 -23.94 8.80
C TYR A 87 6.91 -23.92 9.20
N TYR A 88 7.50 -25.12 9.20
CA TYR A 88 8.91 -25.31 9.51
C TYR A 88 9.65 -25.63 8.22
N GLU A 89 10.73 -24.90 7.96
CA GLU A 89 11.61 -25.11 6.82
C GLU A 89 13.00 -25.46 7.34
N ARG A 90 13.64 -26.51 6.75
CA ARG A 90 15.03 -26.84 7.08
C ARG A 90 15.97 -25.97 6.28
N ASP A 91 16.89 -25.31 6.97
CA ASP A 91 17.98 -24.57 6.34
C ASP A 91 19.03 -25.55 5.74
N SER A 92 19.99 -25.00 5.00
CA SER A 92 21.09 -25.77 4.40
C SER A 92 21.96 -26.51 5.42
N ASN A 93 21.87 -26.17 6.72
CA ASN A 93 22.60 -26.78 7.84
C ASN A 93 21.74 -27.81 8.60
N GLY A 94 20.54 -28.13 8.11
CA GLY A 94 19.62 -29.07 8.71
C GLY A 94 18.86 -28.59 9.93
N ARG A 95 18.92 -27.28 10.25
CA ARG A 95 18.17 -26.66 11.36
C ARG A 95 16.76 -26.32 10.89
N GLU A 96 15.78 -26.60 11.75
CA GLU A 96 14.40 -26.23 11.50
C GLU A 96 14.19 -24.76 11.88
N GLU A 97 13.79 -23.94 10.88
CA GLU A 97 13.42 -22.55 11.04
C GLU A 97 11.90 -22.41 10.96
N ARG A 98 11.29 -21.76 11.95
CA ARG A 98 9.87 -21.46 11.97
C ARG A 98 9.58 -20.26 11.08
N LYS A 99 8.78 -20.46 10.03
CA LYS A 99 8.33 -19.40 9.11
C LYS A 99 6.82 -19.22 9.18
N THR A 100 6.39 -18.01 8.95
CA THR A 100 4.97 -17.63 8.88
C THR A 100 4.65 -17.13 7.49
N ARG A 101 3.56 -17.64 6.91
CA ARG A 101 3.03 -17.18 5.63
C ARG A 101 1.61 -16.65 5.85
N THR A 102 1.36 -15.43 5.36
CA THR A 102 0.01 -14.86 5.31
C THR A 102 -0.49 -14.90 3.87
N THR A 103 -1.68 -15.42 3.68
CA THR A 103 -2.33 -15.55 2.37
C THR A 103 -3.77 -15.04 2.47
N THR A 104 -4.18 -14.16 1.56
CA THR A 104 -5.59 -13.77 1.44
C THR A 104 -6.37 -14.91 0.81
N VAL A 105 -7.29 -15.50 1.57
CA VAL A 105 -8.11 -16.65 1.14
C VAL A 105 -9.50 -16.23 0.70
N TYR A 106 -9.92 -15.03 1.04
CA TYR A 106 -11.16 -14.42 0.62
C TYR A 106 -10.97 -12.93 0.43
N SER A 107 -11.54 -12.39 -0.65
CA SER A 107 -11.60 -10.95 -0.90
C SER A 107 -12.86 -10.63 -1.66
N ASN A 108 -13.68 -9.72 -1.12
CA ASN A 108 -14.88 -9.20 -1.75
C ASN A 108 -14.83 -7.67 -1.68
N MET A 109 -15.05 -7.02 -2.81
CA MET A 109 -15.04 -5.57 -2.92
C MET A 109 -16.27 -5.14 -3.72
N GLN A 110 -17.05 -4.23 -3.15
CA GLN A 110 -18.23 -3.67 -3.83
C GLN A 110 -18.30 -2.16 -3.64
N PHE A 111 -18.89 -1.49 -4.61
CA PHE A 111 -19.17 -0.06 -4.57
C PHE A 111 -20.51 0.24 -5.23
N GLY A 112 -21.21 1.24 -4.69
CA GLY A 112 -22.48 1.72 -5.22
C GLY A 112 -22.29 2.78 -6.30
N GLN A 113 -23.41 3.23 -6.88
CA GLN A 113 -23.40 4.41 -7.74
C GLN A 113 -23.20 5.65 -6.87
N CYS A 114 -22.02 6.24 -6.96
CA CYS A 114 -21.57 7.32 -6.09
C CYS A 114 -21.39 8.63 -6.85
N LEU A 115 -21.55 9.71 -6.12
CA LEU A 115 -21.22 11.07 -6.57
C LEU A 115 -20.60 11.86 -5.41
N ILE A 116 -19.82 12.88 -5.74
CA ILE A 116 -19.36 13.91 -4.81
C ILE A 116 -20.25 15.12 -4.96
N GLU A 117 -20.67 15.67 -3.84
CA GLU A 117 -21.45 16.88 -3.74
C GLU A 117 -20.68 17.94 -2.97
N ASP A 118 -20.58 19.14 -3.53
CA ASP A 118 -20.03 20.34 -2.87
C ASP A 118 -20.97 21.53 -3.11
N THR A 119 -20.52 22.73 -2.72
CA THR A 119 -21.30 23.97 -2.91
C THR A 119 -21.44 24.38 -4.37
N THR A 120 -20.67 23.85 -5.29
CA THR A 120 -20.68 24.16 -6.72
C THR A 120 -21.59 23.24 -7.52
N GLY A 121 -21.87 22.04 -6.99
CA GLY A 121 -22.71 21.04 -7.67
C GLY A 121 -22.33 19.62 -7.35
N ARG A 122 -22.47 18.73 -8.35
CA ARG A 122 -22.28 17.28 -8.19
C ARG A 122 -21.46 16.71 -9.34
N VAL A 123 -20.61 15.73 -9.04
CA VAL A 123 -19.86 14.92 -10.04
C VAL A 123 -19.95 13.44 -9.69
N GLY A 124 -20.21 12.59 -10.67
CA GLY A 124 -20.19 11.14 -10.50
C GLY A 124 -18.79 10.58 -10.38
N ILE A 125 -18.64 9.47 -9.67
CA ILE A 125 -17.38 8.76 -9.51
C ILE A 125 -17.54 7.31 -9.93
N ASP A 126 -16.62 6.81 -10.73
CA ASP A 126 -16.45 5.39 -10.99
C ASP A 126 -15.30 4.85 -10.16
N PHE A 127 -15.57 3.92 -9.25
CA PHE A 127 -14.54 3.35 -8.35
C PHE A 127 -13.62 2.33 -9.02
N ASP A 128 -13.94 1.89 -10.25
CA ASP A 128 -13.12 0.88 -10.94
C ASP A 128 -11.66 1.36 -11.11
N GLY A 129 -10.73 0.57 -10.58
CA GLY A 129 -9.30 0.85 -10.63
C GLY A 129 -8.82 1.97 -9.70
N ALA A 130 -9.67 2.50 -8.81
CA ALA A 130 -9.27 3.47 -7.81
C ALA A 130 -8.41 2.84 -6.71
N LYS A 131 -7.41 3.59 -6.25
CA LYS A 131 -6.78 3.34 -4.95
C LYS A 131 -7.68 3.94 -3.87
N VAL A 132 -8.49 3.10 -3.24
CA VAL A 132 -9.41 3.54 -2.20
C VAL A 132 -8.72 3.51 -0.84
N GLU A 133 -8.70 4.65 -0.15
CA GLU A 133 -8.26 4.76 1.25
C GLU A 133 -9.50 4.84 2.13
N ALA A 134 -9.97 3.67 2.54
CA ALA A 134 -11.17 3.48 3.33
C ALA A 134 -10.87 3.39 4.83
N ILE A 135 -11.91 3.50 5.66
CA ILE A 135 -11.84 3.40 7.12
C ILE A 135 -11.90 1.93 7.50
N SER A 136 -10.91 1.43 8.23
CA SER A 136 -10.92 0.07 8.78
C SER A 136 -11.95 -0.03 9.90
N VAL A 137 -12.91 -0.94 9.75
CA VAL A 137 -14.01 -1.14 10.71
C VAL A 137 -14.01 -2.53 11.35
N VAL A 138 -13.39 -3.51 10.71
CA VAL A 138 -13.15 -4.84 11.25
C VAL A 138 -11.69 -5.19 11.07
N ASN A 139 -11.05 -5.65 12.12
CA ASN A 139 -9.69 -6.19 12.09
C ASN A 139 -9.51 -7.11 13.30
N GLU A 140 -10.05 -8.31 13.21
CA GLU A 140 -10.15 -9.23 14.34
C GLU A 140 -9.78 -10.66 13.96
N PRO A 141 -9.14 -11.40 14.88
CA PRO A 141 -8.91 -12.82 14.68
C PRO A 141 -10.25 -13.57 14.65
N THR A 142 -10.32 -14.59 13.79
CA THR A 142 -11.45 -15.53 13.76
C THR A 142 -10.93 -16.95 13.89
N THR A 143 -11.54 -17.71 14.77
CA THR A 143 -11.06 -19.07 15.09
C THR A 143 -11.67 -20.17 14.24
N ALA A 144 -12.73 -19.86 13.48
CA ALA A 144 -13.39 -20.91 12.70
C ALA A 144 -14.11 -20.35 11.47
N PRO A 145 -14.11 -21.13 10.39
CA PRO A 145 -14.88 -20.85 9.19
C PRO A 145 -16.41 -20.92 9.37
N ASN A 146 -16.89 -21.36 10.52
CA ASN A 146 -18.31 -21.68 10.76
C ASN A 146 -19.21 -20.46 11.04
N THR A 147 -18.66 -19.24 11.17
CA THR A 147 -19.45 -18.02 11.41
C THR A 147 -19.79 -17.23 10.14
N ALA A 148 -19.23 -17.62 9.00
CA ALA A 148 -19.62 -17.01 7.73
C ALA A 148 -20.79 -17.78 7.12
N THR A 149 -21.97 -17.16 7.08
CA THR A 149 -23.17 -17.70 6.43
C THR A 149 -23.01 -17.61 4.90
N GLY A 150 -23.39 -18.65 4.18
CA GLY A 150 -23.40 -18.66 2.71
C GLY A 150 -22.12 -19.22 2.06
N LEU A 151 -21.81 -18.72 0.85
CA LEU A 151 -20.66 -19.18 0.04
C LEU A 151 -19.30 -19.08 0.75
N VAL A 152 -19.15 -18.07 1.61
CA VAL A 152 -17.91 -17.82 2.38
C VAL A 152 -17.66 -18.95 3.39
N GLY A 153 -18.71 -19.44 4.07
CA GLY A 153 -18.59 -20.54 5.03
C GLY A 153 -18.16 -21.85 4.36
N GLY A 154 -18.65 -22.11 3.14
CA GLY A 154 -18.27 -23.33 2.39
C GLY A 154 -16.81 -23.32 1.94
N VAL A 155 -16.29 -22.18 1.48
CA VAL A 155 -14.87 -22.06 1.07
C VAL A 155 -13.93 -22.21 2.28
N LEU A 156 -14.27 -21.59 3.40
CA LEU A 156 -13.43 -21.62 4.61
C LEU A 156 -13.44 -23.00 5.30
N SER A 157 -14.57 -23.72 5.25
CA SER A 157 -14.63 -25.10 5.80
C SER A 157 -13.75 -26.07 5.00
N ALA A 158 -13.64 -25.88 3.69
CA ALA A 158 -12.76 -26.68 2.82
C ALA A 158 -11.27 -26.38 3.03
N LEU A 159 -10.93 -25.20 3.58
CA LEU A 159 -9.55 -24.76 3.84
C LEU A 159 -9.12 -24.96 5.29
N SER A 160 -9.97 -25.58 6.13
CA SER A 160 -9.71 -25.76 7.57
C SER A 160 -8.49 -26.64 7.81
N ASN A 161 -7.39 -25.99 8.19
CA ASN A 161 -6.18 -26.66 8.69
C ASN A 161 -6.01 -26.28 10.16
N SER A 162 -5.81 -27.26 11.04
CA SER A 162 -5.79 -27.09 12.50
C SER A 162 -4.72 -26.12 13.04
N ASN A 163 -3.71 -25.79 12.24
CA ASN A 163 -2.60 -24.93 12.63
C ASN A 163 -2.64 -23.51 12.01
N ALA A 164 -3.72 -23.16 11.31
CA ALA A 164 -3.86 -21.86 10.69
C ALA A 164 -4.68 -20.91 11.58
N ARG A 165 -4.26 -19.65 11.62
CA ARG A 165 -5.03 -18.54 12.21
C ARG A 165 -5.68 -17.76 11.08
N TYR A 166 -6.91 -17.31 11.31
CA TYR A 166 -7.62 -16.47 10.35
C TYR A 166 -7.84 -15.09 10.93
N GLN A 167 -7.74 -14.06 10.08
CA GLN A 167 -8.01 -12.68 10.44
C GLN A 167 -9.01 -12.09 9.45
N ARG A 168 -10.13 -11.58 9.96
CA ARG A 168 -11.12 -10.84 9.17
C ARG A 168 -10.73 -9.37 9.16
N LYS A 169 -10.73 -8.79 7.99
CA LYS A 169 -10.48 -7.36 7.76
C LYS A 169 -11.60 -6.80 6.92
N GLU A 170 -12.12 -5.67 7.32
CA GLU A 170 -13.09 -4.93 6.51
C GLU A 170 -12.80 -3.45 6.59
N SER A 171 -12.84 -2.81 5.43
CA SER A 171 -12.69 -1.36 5.29
C SER A 171 -13.86 -0.82 4.49
N ILE A 172 -14.43 0.28 4.95
CA ILE A 172 -15.61 0.91 4.33
C ILE A 172 -15.38 2.40 4.05
N LEU A 173 -16.09 2.93 3.07
CA LEU A 173 -16.38 4.36 2.96
C LEU A 173 -17.87 4.54 3.26
N PRO A 174 -18.23 5.07 4.43
CA PRO A 174 -19.62 5.41 4.73
C PRO A 174 -20.18 6.43 3.72
N ALA A 175 -21.48 6.46 3.55
CA ALA A 175 -22.12 7.58 2.89
C ALA A 175 -22.03 8.85 3.76
N ASP A 176 -22.20 9.98 3.11
CA ASP A 176 -22.32 11.31 3.76
C ASP A 176 -21.08 11.76 4.54
N ILE A 177 -19.90 11.23 4.19
CA ILE A 177 -18.62 11.69 4.74
C ILE A 177 -17.89 12.59 3.73
N PRO A 178 -17.04 13.51 4.21
CA PRO A 178 -16.13 14.24 3.32
C PRO A 178 -15.11 13.27 2.72
N VAL A 179 -14.89 13.44 1.41
CA VAL A 179 -13.89 12.66 0.65
C VAL A 179 -13.06 13.57 -0.23
N TYR A 180 -11.83 13.16 -0.44
CA TYR A 180 -10.91 13.69 -1.43
C TYR A 180 -10.81 12.72 -2.59
N VAL A 181 -10.98 13.20 -3.81
CA VAL A 181 -10.86 12.41 -5.02
C VAL A 181 -9.95 13.12 -6.02
N ILE A 182 -9.01 12.38 -6.58
CA ILE A 182 -8.21 12.81 -7.72
C ILE A 182 -8.24 11.69 -8.77
N GLY A 183 -8.60 12.03 -10.01
CA GLY A 183 -8.73 11.08 -11.11
C GLY A 183 -8.93 11.78 -12.43
N GLU A 184 -9.02 11.01 -13.50
CA GLU A 184 -9.20 11.53 -14.85
C GLU A 184 -10.68 11.71 -15.17
N VAL A 185 -11.01 12.83 -15.82
CA VAL A 185 -12.36 13.09 -16.30
C VAL A 185 -12.66 12.16 -17.46
N GLN A 186 -13.72 11.37 -17.31
CA GLN A 186 -14.21 10.44 -18.32
C GLN A 186 -15.14 11.14 -19.33
N PRO A 187 -15.37 10.58 -20.52
CA PRO A 187 -16.25 11.18 -21.56
C PRO A 187 -17.67 11.52 -21.12
N ARG A 188 -18.14 10.91 -20.01
CA ARG A 188 -19.46 11.16 -19.43
C ARG A 188 -19.47 12.23 -18.32
N GLY A 189 -18.36 12.94 -18.12
CA GLY A 189 -18.21 13.91 -17.04
C GLY A 189 -18.08 13.28 -15.64
N LEU A 190 -17.70 12.00 -15.56
CA LEU A 190 -17.41 11.29 -14.32
C LEU A 190 -15.91 11.37 -14.02
N ILE A 191 -15.54 11.28 -12.75
CA ILE A 191 -14.14 11.05 -12.36
C ILE A 191 -13.92 9.54 -12.26
N GLY A 192 -12.90 9.05 -12.94
CA GLY A 192 -12.63 7.63 -12.99
C GLY A 192 -11.17 7.31 -13.31
N LYS A 193 -10.96 6.06 -13.72
CA LYS A 193 -9.68 5.49 -14.09
C LYS A 193 -9.08 6.25 -15.30
N HIS A 194 -7.78 6.48 -15.24
CA HIS A 194 -7.02 7.06 -16.36
C HIS A 194 -7.04 6.15 -17.59
N ALA A 195 -7.00 6.76 -18.77
CA ALA A 195 -6.77 6.03 -20.01
C ALA A 195 -5.40 5.35 -20.02
N LYS A 196 -5.24 4.25 -20.81
CA LYS A 196 -3.98 3.48 -20.85
C LYS A 196 -2.76 4.34 -21.19
N ASP A 197 -2.95 5.37 -21.99
CA ASP A 197 -1.88 6.26 -22.50
C ASP A 197 -1.72 7.54 -21.67
N SER A 198 -2.46 7.69 -20.56
CA SER A 198 -2.36 8.86 -19.71
C SER A 198 -0.99 8.95 -19.02
N LYS A 199 -0.39 10.15 -19.05
CA LYS A 199 0.87 10.44 -18.36
C LYS A 199 0.71 10.46 -16.85
N ASN A 200 -0.45 10.86 -16.34
CA ASN A 200 -0.76 10.99 -14.93
C ASN A 200 -1.68 9.86 -14.48
N ARG A 201 -1.09 8.76 -13.98
CA ARG A 201 -1.82 7.56 -13.57
C ARG A 201 -2.26 7.59 -12.11
N LEU A 202 -2.67 8.76 -11.62
CA LEU A 202 -3.12 8.89 -10.23
C LEU A 202 -4.65 8.87 -10.19
N PHE A 203 -5.21 7.80 -9.59
CA PHE A 203 -6.62 7.72 -9.30
C PHE A 203 -6.80 7.24 -7.86
N VAL A 204 -7.23 8.16 -7.00
CA VAL A 204 -7.34 7.96 -5.56
C VAL A 204 -8.66 8.50 -5.05
N ILE A 205 -9.28 7.74 -4.17
CA ILE A 205 -10.45 8.13 -3.38
C ILE A 205 -10.07 7.95 -1.92
N SER A 206 -10.12 8.99 -1.11
CA SER A 206 -9.67 8.97 0.28
C SER A 206 -10.66 9.67 1.20
N HIS A 207 -10.90 9.07 2.38
CA HIS A 207 -11.61 9.74 3.47
C HIS A 207 -10.76 10.81 4.18
N LYS A 208 -9.44 10.84 3.91
CA LYS A 208 -8.53 11.85 4.42
C LYS A 208 -8.56 13.08 3.54
N SER A 209 -8.42 14.25 4.16
CA SER A 209 -8.26 15.51 3.43
C SER A 209 -6.96 15.53 2.60
N LYS A 210 -6.88 16.45 1.63
CA LYS A 210 -5.65 16.69 0.86
C LYS A 210 -4.45 16.96 1.76
N ASP A 211 -4.63 17.79 2.79
CA ASP A 211 -3.56 18.17 3.71
C ASP A 211 -3.06 17.02 4.55
N GLU A 212 -3.97 16.21 5.12
CA GLU A 212 -3.61 15.01 5.88
C GLU A 212 -2.85 14.01 5.00
N ARG A 213 -3.36 13.77 3.79
CA ARG A 213 -2.73 12.88 2.83
C ARG A 213 -1.34 13.37 2.43
N THR A 214 -1.20 14.67 2.15
CA THR A 214 0.09 15.29 1.81
C THR A 214 1.09 15.16 2.97
N LYS A 215 0.65 15.37 4.21
CA LYS A 215 1.48 15.16 5.41
C LYS A 215 1.92 13.69 5.56
N ASP A 216 1.02 12.74 5.39
CA ASP A 216 1.32 11.31 5.46
C ASP A 216 2.37 10.90 4.41
N LEU A 217 2.16 11.31 3.15
CA LEU A 217 3.08 11.00 2.05
C LEU A 217 4.43 11.68 2.22
N SER A 218 4.46 12.95 2.65
CA SER A 218 5.71 13.68 2.90
C SER A 218 6.49 13.10 4.06
N SER A 219 5.80 12.67 5.12
CA SER A 219 6.41 11.96 6.25
C SER A 219 7.03 10.63 5.80
N LYS A 220 6.28 9.82 5.03
CA LYS A 220 6.80 8.58 4.44
C LYS A 220 8.02 8.84 3.57
N ALA A 221 7.99 9.85 2.70
CA ALA A 221 9.12 10.20 1.84
C ALA A 221 10.36 10.60 2.64
N ARG A 222 10.20 11.32 3.75
CA ARG A 222 11.30 11.69 4.67
C ARG A 222 11.90 10.46 5.35
N TRP A 223 11.08 9.58 5.92
CA TRP A 223 11.55 8.37 6.55
C TRP A 223 12.28 7.43 5.58
N LEU A 224 11.76 7.27 4.37
CA LEU A 224 12.41 6.49 3.31
C LEU A 224 13.80 7.07 2.96
N LEU A 225 13.95 8.40 2.94
CA LEU A 225 15.24 9.05 2.72
C LEU A 225 16.20 8.76 3.87
N ILE A 226 15.78 8.97 5.12
CA ILE A 226 16.63 8.77 6.30
C ILE A 226 17.13 7.32 6.33
N ILE A 227 16.24 6.34 6.20
CA ILE A 227 16.61 4.92 6.21
C ILE A 227 17.56 4.59 5.06
N SER A 228 17.34 5.10 3.85
CA SER A 228 18.22 4.84 2.71
C SER A 228 19.62 5.43 2.93
N VAL A 229 19.72 6.65 3.48
CA VAL A 229 21.01 7.29 3.80
C VAL A 229 21.76 6.50 4.88
N VAL A 230 21.06 6.06 5.93
CA VAL A 230 21.66 5.22 6.98
C VAL A 230 22.20 3.90 6.43
N LEU A 231 21.44 3.25 5.53
CA LEU A 231 21.89 2.01 4.89
C LEU A 231 23.12 2.21 4.00
N PHE A 232 23.18 3.30 3.22
CA PHE A 232 24.36 3.61 2.42
C PHE A 232 25.59 3.93 3.30
N ALA A 233 25.40 4.67 4.40
CA ALA A 233 26.46 4.94 5.34
C ALA A 233 26.98 3.66 6.02
N ALA A 234 26.07 2.76 6.42
CA ALA A 234 26.42 1.45 6.96
C ALA A 234 27.17 0.59 5.93
N ALA A 235 26.71 0.55 4.68
CA ALA A 235 27.39 -0.17 3.60
C ALA A 235 28.81 0.35 3.38
N ALA A 236 29.01 1.67 3.33
CA ALA A 236 30.33 2.29 3.22
C ALA A 236 31.22 1.97 4.43
N GLY A 237 30.67 2.04 5.64
CA GLY A 237 31.38 1.69 6.88
C GLY A 237 31.86 0.23 6.89
N LEU A 238 31.02 -0.71 6.44
CA LEU A 238 31.40 -2.13 6.32
C LEU A 238 32.55 -2.35 5.33
N LEU A 239 32.55 -1.64 4.21
CA LEU A 239 33.63 -1.72 3.22
C LEU A 239 34.96 -1.18 3.77
N VAL A 240 34.93 -0.03 4.47
CA VAL A 240 36.12 0.57 5.09
C VAL A 240 36.65 -0.34 6.19
N TRP A 241 35.80 -0.85 7.06
CA TRP A 241 36.17 -1.78 8.12
C TRP A 241 36.76 -3.08 7.57
N GLY A 242 36.13 -3.68 6.57
CA GLY A 242 36.61 -4.90 5.89
C GLY A 242 37.98 -4.70 5.21
N ALA A 243 38.25 -3.50 4.67
CA ALA A 243 39.53 -3.16 4.09
C ALA A 243 40.62 -3.03 5.19
N ALA A 244 40.31 -2.36 6.29
CA ALA A 244 41.23 -2.16 7.40
C ALA A 244 41.63 -3.50 8.08
N THR A 245 40.68 -4.40 8.31
CA THR A 245 40.94 -5.71 8.92
C THR A 245 41.67 -6.68 7.97
N GLY A 246 41.47 -6.53 6.66
CA GLY A 246 42.16 -7.32 5.63
C GLY A 246 43.64 -6.95 5.46
N SER A 247 44.02 -5.67 5.66
CA SER A 247 45.40 -5.20 5.61
C SER A 247 46.27 -5.75 6.74
N GLY A 248 45.68 -5.95 7.95
CA GLY A 248 46.41 -6.48 9.09
C GLY A 248 46.85 -7.93 8.93
N LYS A 249 46.11 -8.74 8.20
CA LYS A 249 46.42 -10.17 7.96
C LYS A 249 47.60 -10.37 6.99
N THR A 250 47.77 -9.48 6.04
CA THR A 250 48.91 -9.54 5.06
C THR A 250 50.22 -9.06 5.67
N ALA A 251 50.18 -8.10 6.62
CA ALA A 251 51.37 -7.64 7.34
C ALA A 251 51.92 -8.72 8.28
N ALA A 252 51.08 -9.48 8.98
CA ALA A 252 51.49 -10.54 9.89
C ALA A 252 52.09 -11.76 9.16
N ALA A 253 51.62 -12.08 7.94
CA ALA A 253 52.14 -13.19 7.14
C ALA A 253 53.51 -12.92 6.51
N GLY A 254 53.88 -11.62 6.36
CA GLY A 254 55.19 -11.21 5.84
C GLY A 254 56.35 -11.36 6.81
N ILE A 255 56.10 -11.30 8.13
CA ILE A 255 57.11 -11.36 9.17
C ILE A 255 57.55 -12.81 9.45
N THR A 256 56.74 -13.81 9.19
CA THR A 256 57.03 -15.22 9.45
C THR A 256 57.87 -15.90 8.37
N ARG A 257 58.23 -15.20 7.29
CA ARG A 257 59.05 -15.74 6.18
C ARG A 257 60.51 -15.29 6.18
N LEU A 258 60.95 -14.52 7.21
CA LEU A 258 62.31 -14.02 7.35
C LEU A 258 63.03 -14.51 8.67
N ALA A 259 62.55 -15.60 9.26
CA ALA A 259 63.23 -16.27 10.37
C ALA A 259 63.64 -17.69 10.01
#